data_2db92500c2af0149af801625065d4e8d
#
_entry.id   2db92500c2af0149af801625065d4e8d
#
_cell.length_a   1.000
_cell.length_b   1.000
_cell.length_c   1.000
_cell.angle_alpha   90.00
_cell.angle_beta   90.00
_cell.angle_gamma   90.00
#
_symmetry.space_group_name_H-M   'P 1'
#
loop_
_entity.id
_entity.type
_entity.pdbx_description
1 polymer ?
#
loop_
_entity_poly.entity_id
_entity_poly.type
_entity_poly.pdbx_seq_one_letter_code
_entity_poly.pdbx_strand_id
1 'polypeptide(L)'
;MTWTVVPNLDEARDQLNQRFPGRDTRSDGSIGDTAHQRYPSSHNPDRTGRPEHRDGDNLDEVRARDFDADLRDPGGVTMEQVVQLWVTLARAGVLWWVRYIIFNGRIWHR
;
A
#
# COMPACT_ATOMS: atom_id res chain seq x y z
N MET A 1 -20.94 -4.08 -7.44
CA MET A 1 -19.63 -4.40 -8.04
C MET A 1 -18.56 -4.45 -6.98
N THR A 2 -17.71 -5.45 -7.04
CA THR A 2 -16.62 -5.62 -6.09
C THR A 2 -15.32 -5.13 -6.70
N TRP A 3 -14.58 -4.37 -5.93
CA TRP A 3 -13.21 -4.01 -6.26
C TRP A 3 -12.24 -4.98 -5.59
N THR A 4 -11.03 -5.08 -6.12
CA THR A 4 -9.94 -5.86 -5.55
C THR A 4 -8.69 -4.99 -5.44
N VAL A 5 -7.81 -5.33 -4.51
CA VAL A 5 -6.47 -4.73 -4.44
C VAL A 5 -5.56 -5.46 -5.41
N VAL A 6 -4.66 -4.75 -6.08
CA VAL A 6 -3.69 -5.39 -6.98
C VAL A 6 -2.87 -6.45 -6.21
N PRO A 7 -2.57 -7.62 -6.85
CA PRO A 7 -1.95 -8.75 -6.13
C PRO A 7 -0.63 -8.43 -5.44
N ASN A 8 0.20 -7.56 -5.99
CA ASN A 8 1.48 -7.18 -5.38
C ASN A 8 1.31 -6.55 -4.00
N LEU A 9 0.26 -5.77 -3.81
CA LEU A 9 -0.03 -5.13 -2.52
C LEU A 9 -0.61 -6.12 -1.52
N ASP A 10 -1.42 -7.09 -1.97
CA ASP A 10 -1.89 -8.18 -1.12
C ASP A 10 -0.72 -9.05 -0.66
N GLU A 11 0.22 -9.35 -1.55
CA GLU A 11 1.42 -10.11 -1.19
C GLU A 11 2.28 -9.35 -0.18
N ALA A 12 2.43 -8.04 -0.34
CA ALA A 12 3.17 -7.20 0.62
C ALA A 12 2.55 -7.28 2.01
N ARG A 13 1.21 -7.22 2.09
CA ARG A 13 0.51 -7.37 3.37
C ARG A 13 0.73 -8.75 3.96
N ASP A 14 0.62 -9.80 3.15
CA ASP A 14 0.78 -11.18 3.62
C ASP A 14 2.19 -11.41 4.16
N GLN A 15 3.20 -10.90 3.50
CA GLN A 15 4.59 -10.99 3.98
C GLN A 15 4.78 -10.21 5.29
N LEU A 16 4.19 -9.02 5.40
CA LEU A 16 4.25 -8.23 6.62
C LEU A 16 3.57 -8.96 7.77
N ASN A 17 2.42 -9.57 7.53
CA ASN A 17 1.71 -10.36 8.53
C ASN A 17 2.48 -11.62 8.96
N GLN A 18 3.18 -12.26 8.03
CA GLN A 18 4.01 -13.44 8.34
C GLN A 18 5.23 -13.06 9.20
N ARG A 19 5.86 -11.94 8.88
CA ARG A 19 7.05 -11.47 9.60
C ARG A 19 6.71 -10.90 10.96
N PHE A 20 5.55 -10.23 11.07
CA PHE A 20 5.09 -9.55 12.28
C PHE A 20 3.67 -10.01 12.64
N PRO A 21 3.49 -11.26 13.10
CA PRO A 21 2.16 -11.84 13.29
C PRO A 21 1.33 -11.15 14.38
N GLY A 22 1.98 -10.45 15.31
CA GLY A 22 1.31 -9.69 16.38
C GLY A 22 1.02 -8.24 16.06
N ARG A 23 1.34 -7.77 14.83
CA ARG A 23 1.18 -6.36 14.48
C ARG A 23 -0.27 -5.89 14.58
N ASP A 24 -0.44 -4.62 14.88
CA ASP A 24 -1.74 -3.97 14.82
C ASP A 24 -2.15 -3.82 13.34
N THR A 25 -3.39 -4.16 13.01
CA THR A 25 -3.92 -4.05 11.65
C THR A 25 -5.13 -3.13 11.57
N ARG A 26 -5.50 -2.45 12.67
CA ARG A 26 -6.73 -1.65 12.75
C ARG A 26 -6.74 -0.48 11.77
N SER A 27 -5.58 0.06 11.45
CA SER A 27 -5.45 1.18 10.51
C SER A 27 -5.11 0.72 9.09
N ASP A 28 -5.02 -0.57 8.81
CA ASP A 28 -4.84 -1.07 7.45
C ASP A 28 -6.07 -0.71 6.61
N GLY A 29 -5.84 -0.29 5.38
CA GLY A 29 -6.92 0.05 4.46
C GLY A 29 -6.44 0.16 3.03
N SER A 30 -7.37 0.20 2.10
CA SER A 30 -7.06 0.24 0.67
C SER A 30 -7.88 1.27 -0.09
N ILE A 31 -9.15 1.45 0.27
CA ILE A 31 -10.02 2.38 -0.43
C ILE A 31 -10.09 3.72 0.30
N GLY A 32 -10.13 4.81 -0.47
CA GLY A 32 -10.31 6.15 0.10
C GLY A 32 -11.69 6.34 0.72
N ASP A 33 -11.81 7.25 1.68
CA ASP A 33 -13.10 7.65 2.21
C ASP A 33 -13.91 8.43 1.17
N THR A 34 -15.16 8.79 1.49
CA THR A 34 -16.06 9.47 0.57
C THR A 34 -15.48 10.80 0.08
N ALA A 35 -14.78 11.54 0.94
CA ALA A 35 -14.16 12.79 0.54
C ALA A 35 -12.99 12.58 -0.42
N HIS A 36 -12.14 11.59 -0.17
CA HIS A 36 -11.02 11.25 -1.03
C HIS A 36 -11.46 10.66 -2.37
N GLN A 37 -12.59 9.95 -2.42
CA GLN A 37 -13.10 9.37 -3.66
C GLN A 37 -13.52 10.41 -4.71
N ARG A 38 -13.66 11.67 -4.33
CA ARG A 38 -13.98 12.77 -5.24
C ARG A 38 -12.79 13.19 -6.10
N TYR A 39 -11.59 12.84 -5.72
CA TYR A 39 -10.36 13.24 -6.41
C TYR A 39 -9.64 12.00 -6.95
N PRO A 40 -8.87 12.14 -8.05
CA PRO A 40 -8.05 11.05 -8.55
C PRO A 40 -7.08 10.57 -7.47
N SER A 41 -7.08 9.26 -7.21
CA SER A 41 -6.22 8.64 -6.19
C SER A 41 -6.06 7.16 -6.48
N SER A 42 -4.89 6.63 -6.18
CA SER A 42 -4.62 5.19 -6.26
C SER A 42 -5.41 4.37 -5.23
N HIS A 43 -5.98 5.02 -4.20
CA HIS A 43 -6.92 4.38 -3.27
C HIS A 43 -8.33 4.23 -3.83
N ASN A 44 -8.60 4.75 -5.03
CA ASN A 44 -9.88 4.58 -5.69
C ASN A 44 -9.80 3.42 -6.69
N PRO A 45 -10.89 2.61 -6.82
CA PRO A 45 -10.94 1.58 -7.84
C PRO A 45 -10.76 2.17 -9.24
N ASP A 46 -10.01 1.48 -10.10
CA ASP A 46 -9.59 2.05 -11.38
C ASP A 46 -10.62 1.96 -12.48
N ARG A 47 -11.74 1.26 -12.27
CA ARG A 47 -12.84 1.17 -13.22
C ARG A 47 -14.09 1.92 -12.75
N THR A 48 -14.44 1.80 -11.47
CA THR A 48 -15.67 2.40 -10.92
C THR A 48 -15.42 3.67 -10.14
N GLY A 49 -14.15 3.99 -9.79
CA GLY A 49 -13.78 5.19 -9.06
C GLY A 49 -12.99 6.18 -9.92
N ARG A 50 -12.24 7.04 -9.22
CA ARG A 50 -11.36 8.04 -9.84
C ARG A 50 -9.90 7.68 -9.54
N PRO A 51 -9.25 6.84 -10.36
CA PRO A 51 -7.86 6.45 -10.14
C PRO A 51 -6.89 7.51 -10.64
N GLU A 52 -5.64 7.49 -10.15
CA GLU A 52 -4.53 8.19 -10.78
C GLU A 52 -4.11 7.49 -12.08
N HIS A 53 -4.21 6.15 -12.11
CA HIS A 53 -3.86 5.33 -13.26
C HIS A 53 -4.91 4.28 -13.51
N ARG A 54 -5.13 3.99 -14.78
CA ARG A 54 -6.05 2.95 -15.23
C ARG A 54 -5.32 2.08 -16.24
N ASP A 55 -5.41 0.77 -16.06
CA ASP A 55 -4.89 -0.16 -17.06
C ASP A 55 -5.96 -0.58 -18.08
N GLY A 56 -5.60 -1.48 -18.98
CA GLY A 56 -6.46 -1.91 -20.06
C GLY A 56 -7.35 -3.12 -19.77
N ASP A 57 -7.31 -3.67 -18.54
CA ASP A 57 -8.12 -4.83 -18.20
C ASP A 57 -9.51 -4.44 -17.69
N ASN A 58 -10.35 -5.43 -17.42
CA ASN A 58 -11.70 -5.24 -16.94
C ASN A 58 -11.83 -5.36 -15.41
N LEU A 59 -10.71 -5.51 -14.70
CA LEU A 59 -10.71 -5.63 -13.26
C LEU A 59 -10.82 -4.26 -12.61
N ASP A 60 -11.65 -4.15 -11.58
CA ASP A 60 -11.80 -2.95 -10.79
C ASP A 60 -10.80 -3.00 -9.63
N GLU A 61 -9.64 -2.38 -9.80
CA GLU A 61 -8.48 -2.56 -8.94
C GLU A 61 -8.12 -1.31 -8.17
N VAL A 62 -7.82 -1.48 -6.89
CA VAL A 62 -7.23 -0.46 -6.03
C VAL A 62 -5.71 -0.66 -6.00
N ARG A 63 -4.96 0.40 -6.31
CA ARG A 63 -3.50 0.37 -6.46
C ARG A 63 -2.76 1.00 -5.29
N ALA A 64 -3.37 1.03 -4.13
CA ALA A 64 -2.77 1.57 -2.93
C ALA A 64 -3.22 0.79 -1.70
N ARG A 65 -2.37 0.78 -0.69
CA ARG A 65 -2.69 0.16 0.59
C ARG A 65 -2.01 0.95 1.72
N ASP A 66 -2.79 1.21 2.76
CA ASP A 66 -2.28 1.74 4.02
C ASP A 66 -1.99 0.59 4.96
N PHE A 67 -0.88 0.69 5.69
CA PHE A 67 -0.50 -0.27 6.72
C PHE A 67 -0.41 0.44 8.06
N ASP A 68 -0.98 -0.19 9.10
CA ASP A 68 -0.77 0.26 10.47
C ASP A 68 0.72 0.20 10.81
N ALA A 69 1.24 1.26 11.42
CA ALA A 69 2.67 1.38 11.69
C ALA A 69 3.12 0.66 12.95
N ASP A 70 2.22 0.13 13.75
CA ASP A 70 2.54 -0.56 15.00
C ASP A 70 2.79 -2.05 14.73
N LEU A 71 4.05 -2.42 14.59
CA LEU A 71 4.44 -3.80 14.27
C LEU A 71 4.40 -4.73 15.48
N ARG A 72 4.46 -4.21 16.70
CA ARG A 72 4.48 -5.01 17.94
C ARG A 72 5.47 -6.16 17.86
N ASP A 73 6.65 -5.90 17.28
CA ASP A 73 7.68 -6.91 17.12
C ASP A 73 8.46 -7.11 18.43
N PRO A 74 8.49 -8.33 18.98
CA PRO A 74 9.29 -8.61 20.17
C PRO A 74 10.78 -8.33 19.97
N GLY A 75 11.30 -8.44 18.76
CA GLY A 75 12.67 -8.12 18.39
C GLY A 75 12.96 -6.64 18.23
N GLY A 76 11.95 -5.78 18.34
CA GLY A 76 12.12 -4.33 18.27
C GLY A 76 12.22 -3.72 16.88
N VAL A 77 11.89 -4.47 15.83
CA VAL A 77 11.83 -3.92 14.45
C VAL A 77 10.68 -2.92 14.36
N THR A 78 10.96 -1.76 13.77
CA THR A 78 9.99 -0.68 13.62
C THR A 78 9.54 -0.55 12.17
N MET A 79 8.38 0.09 11.96
CA MET A 79 7.90 0.39 10.60
C MET A 79 8.88 1.32 9.86
N GLU A 80 9.58 2.21 10.55
CA GLU A 80 10.63 3.04 9.95
C GLU A 80 11.68 2.16 9.25
N GLN A 81 12.13 1.09 9.89
CA GLN A 81 13.10 0.17 9.32
C GLN A 81 12.53 -0.58 8.11
N VAL A 82 11.28 -1.01 8.18
CA VAL A 82 10.60 -1.67 7.06
C VAL A 82 10.48 -0.72 5.87
N VAL A 83 10.05 0.52 6.11
CA VAL A 83 9.92 1.53 5.06
C VAL A 83 11.27 1.84 4.41
N GLN A 84 12.34 1.95 5.20
CA GLN A 84 13.69 2.17 4.67
C GLN A 84 14.12 1.01 3.77
N LEU A 85 13.82 -0.23 4.16
CA LEU A 85 14.08 -1.40 3.32
C LEU A 85 13.29 -1.32 2.01
N TRP A 86 12.01 -1.02 2.08
CA TRP A 86 11.17 -0.91 0.87
C TRP A 86 11.66 0.18 -0.07
N VAL A 87 12.05 1.34 0.45
CA VAL A 87 12.63 2.41 -0.37
C VAL A 87 13.92 1.96 -1.03
N THR A 88 14.79 1.28 -0.28
CA THR A 88 16.05 0.74 -0.81
C THR A 88 15.79 -0.24 -1.96
N LEU A 89 14.84 -1.17 -1.77
CA LEU A 89 14.48 -2.15 -2.79
C LEU A 89 13.82 -1.50 -4.00
N ALA A 90 13.00 -0.48 -3.79
CA ALA A 90 12.38 0.26 -4.88
C ALA A 90 13.42 1.01 -5.72
N ARG A 91 14.39 1.66 -5.07
CA ARG A 91 15.50 2.34 -5.76
C ARG A 91 16.38 1.38 -6.55
N ALA A 92 16.56 0.18 -6.04
CA ALA A 92 17.35 -0.87 -6.71
C ALA A 92 16.60 -1.57 -7.85
N GLY A 93 15.32 -1.24 -8.06
CA GLY A 93 14.49 -1.85 -9.11
C GLY A 93 13.88 -3.18 -8.72
N VAL A 94 14.11 -3.68 -7.51
CA VAL A 94 13.49 -4.93 -7.03
C VAL A 94 11.99 -4.77 -6.84
N LEU A 95 11.56 -3.65 -6.26
CA LEU A 95 10.16 -3.29 -6.17
C LEU A 95 9.81 -2.31 -7.30
N TRP A 96 9.98 -2.74 -8.54
CA TRP A 96 9.81 -1.89 -9.73
C TRP A 96 8.39 -1.35 -9.90
N TRP A 97 7.40 -2.02 -9.33
CA TRP A 97 5.98 -1.67 -9.40
C TRP A 97 5.57 -0.62 -8.36
N VAL A 98 6.41 -0.30 -7.39
CA VAL A 98 6.12 0.72 -6.38
C VAL A 98 6.36 2.10 -6.97
N ARG A 99 5.36 2.97 -6.86
CA ARG A 99 5.44 4.36 -7.33
C ARG A 99 5.67 5.34 -6.19
N TYR A 100 4.94 5.18 -5.09
CA TYR A 100 5.03 6.03 -3.90
C TYR A 100 5.16 5.20 -2.64
N ILE A 101 5.93 5.71 -1.71
CA ILE A 101 5.93 5.27 -0.31
C ILE A 101 5.84 6.51 0.55
N ILE A 102 4.81 6.59 1.39
CA ILE A 102 4.57 7.72 2.28
C ILE A 102 4.63 7.23 3.72
N PHE A 103 5.46 7.86 4.53
CA PHE A 103 5.61 7.50 5.92
C PHE A 103 6.08 8.70 6.75
N ASN A 104 5.41 8.93 7.88
CA ASN A 104 5.80 9.93 8.87
C ASN A 104 6.06 11.32 8.26
N GLY A 105 5.13 11.79 7.41
CA GLY A 105 5.21 13.10 6.78
C GLY A 105 6.20 13.21 5.63
N ARG A 106 6.87 12.11 5.26
CA ARG A 106 7.81 12.07 4.13
C ARG A 106 7.26 11.23 3.01
N ILE A 107 7.59 11.60 1.79
CA ILE A 107 7.20 10.86 0.60
C ILE A 107 8.44 10.50 -0.23
N TRP A 108 8.55 9.24 -0.61
CA TRP A 108 9.43 8.80 -1.68
C TRP A 108 8.58 8.50 -2.91
N HIS A 109 9.03 8.94 -4.06
CA HIS A 109 8.39 8.58 -5.34
C HIS A 109 9.44 8.36 -6.42
N ARG A 110 9.05 7.53 -7.37
CA ARG A 110 9.91 7.19 -8.52
C ARG A 110 10.04 8.36 -9.49
#